data_26d1b8cb3650dfdeba74159030a98f46
#
_entry.id   26d1b8cb3650dfdeba74159030a98f46
#
_cell.length_a   1.000
_cell.length_b   1.000
_cell.length_c   1.000
_cell.angle_alpha   90.00
_cell.angle_beta   90.00
_cell.angle_gamma   90.00
#
_symmetry.space_group_name_H-M   'P 1'
#
loop_
_entity.id
_entity.type
_entity.pdbx_description
1 polymer ?
#
loop_
_entity_poly.entity_id
_entity_poly.type
_entity_poly.pdbx_seq_one_letter_code
_entity_poly.pdbx_strand_id
1 'polypeptide(L)'
;VSSIKKFVSDTVIYGFTTIVSRMLGFLMTPIYLDKFKNAGVYGVYSNFYAWVSILNALLAFGMETTFFRYLQKVEEKDKRKVYNNSFVVTLLTSSLLLLTVFLFTRPLATWFADGDPIDDYVKYIKYFALILVADALAVVPFAMLRAHGRPIRYSYLKFINIFITVFANLFFIVFLPSWVHTSPFWARFAEGWFIEGWLGYVFISNLLASSVTLLLLLPEILTFRLRIDKALMTSMLRYSFPILVANISFIINENLDKMFFPKLLPGDQGKIELGIYGAVAKIAVFLNLFVTAFRLGAEPFFFSYAKQEDAPRTYARIMEYFVLLMVLVMVGMTVNLDWLKYFIKGNEADPGVYWSGLKVVPVILFNYVLLGIYMNLSVWYKLTDQTQYGLYISGIGALLTIVLNVLLIPRYSYVGAVASTSIVYLVMVGLSAFWGQKYYPIPYRFLKIGSYLVGGLAVSLVSFFVFDSNFWIGNFLLLALCIIILFAERKFIRTFLVKKGK
;
A
#
# COMPACT_ATOMS: atom_id res chain seq x y z
N VAL A 1 -5.17 -18.04 -29.21
CA VAL A 1 -6.19 -17.00 -28.97
C VAL A 1 -6.99 -17.28 -27.68
N SER A 2 -7.36 -18.56 -27.41
CA SER A 2 -8.13 -18.91 -26.20
C SER A 2 -7.32 -18.77 -24.89
N SER A 3 -6.03 -19.08 -24.89
CA SER A 3 -5.16 -18.95 -23.71
C SER A 3 -4.88 -17.50 -23.33
N ILE A 4 -4.73 -16.59 -24.31
CA ILE A 4 -4.54 -15.15 -24.05
C ILE A 4 -5.83 -14.55 -23.50
N LYS A 5 -7.01 -14.88 -24.04
CA LYS A 5 -8.29 -14.42 -23.50
C LYS A 5 -8.49 -14.88 -22.05
N LYS A 6 -8.16 -16.13 -21.75
CA LYS A 6 -8.22 -16.67 -20.37
C LYS A 6 -7.25 -15.93 -19.46
N PHE A 7 -6.00 -15.73 -19.87
CA PHE A 7 -5.00 -15.00 -19.10
C PHE A 7 -5.43 -13.56 -18.80
N VAL A 8 -5.94 -12.84 -19.82
CA VAL A 8 -6.45 -11.46 -19.60
C VAL A 8 -7.64 -11.46 -18.66
N SER A 9 -8.60 -12.39 -18.83
CA SER A 9 -9.75 -12.52 -17.93
C SER A 9 -9.32 -12.79 -16.49
N ASP A 10 -8.42 -13.74 -16.27
CA ASP A 10 -7.93 -14.09 -14.94
C ASP A 10 -7.19 -12.91 -14.30
N THR A 11 -6.34 -12.19 -15.06
CA THR A 11 -5.62 -11.01 -14.60
C THR A 11 -6.57 -9.87 -14.19
N VAL A 12 -7.63 -9.64 -14.99
CA VAL A 12 -8.67 -8.65 -14.66
C VAL A 12 -9.39 -9.02 -13.37
N ILE A 13 -9.76 -10.30 -13.19
CA ILE A 13 -10.46 -10.77 -11.98
C ILE A 13 -9.56 -10.56 -10.73
N TYR A 14 -8.29 -10.96 -10.79
CA TYR A 14 -7.35 -10.76 -9.68
C TYR A 14 -7.10 -9.28 -9.38
N GLY A 15 -6.88 -8.48 -10.42
CA GLY A 15 -6.65 -7.04 -10.30
C GLY A 15 -7.86 -6.31 -9.72
N PHE A 16 -9.05 -6.58 -10.23
CA PHE A 16 -10.32 -6.02 -9.73
C PHE A 16 -10.54 -6.35 -8.26
N THR A 17 -10.38 -7.61 -7.87
CA THR A 17 -10.53 -8.04 -6.48
C THR A 17 -9.56 -7.29 -5.56
N THR A 18 -8.32 -7.08 -5.98
CA THR A 18 -7.32 -6.34 -5.20
C THR A 18 -7.67 -4.86 -5.06
N ILE A 19 -8.13 -4.23 -6.14
CA ILE A 19 -8.54 -2.81 -6.12
C ILE A 19 -9.76 -2.61 -5.22
N VAL A 20 -10.80 -3.45 -5.36
CA VAL A 20 -12.00 -3.39 -4.53
C VAL A 20 -11.66 -3.56 -3.05
N SER A 21 -10.76 -4.50 -2.71
CA SER A 21 -10.30 -4.69 -1.33
C SER A 21 -9.70 -3.41 -0.74
N ARG A 22 -8.85 -2.72 -1.50
CA ARG A 22 -8.22 -1.46 -1.06
C ARG A 22 -9.23 -0.33 -0.95
N MET A 23 -10.17 -0.25 -1.88
CA MET A 23 -11.23 0.77 -1.86
C MET A 23 -12.15 0.62 -0.64
N LEU A 24 -12.53 -0.61 -0.28
CA LEU A 24 -13.38 -0.84 0.90
C LEU A 24 -12.66 -0.46 2.20
N GLY A 25 -11.36 -0.79 2.33
CA GLY A 25 -10.55 -0.32 3.46
C GLY A 25 -10.44 1.22 3.51
N PHE A 26 -10.39 1.87 2.35
CA PHE A 26 -10.41 3.32 2.24
C PHE A 26 -11.77 3.91 2.70
N LEU A 27 -12.88 3.31 2.28
CA LEU A 27 -14.24 3.76 2.63
C LEU A 27 -14.57 3.62 4.13
N MET A 28 -13.86 2.75 4.86
CA MET A 28 -13.99 2.66 6.32
C MET A 28 -13.35 3.84 7.06
N THR A 29 -12.45 4.59 6.42
CA THR A 29 -11.71 5.69 7.07
C THR A 29 -12.63 6.75 7.70
N PRO A 30 -13.62 7.33 7.01
CA PRO A 30 -14.52 8.33 7.62
C PRO A 30 -15.20 7.80 8.90
N ILE A 31 -15.59 6.53 8.89
CA ILE A 31 -16.25 5.89 10.03
C ILE A 31 -15.30 5.80 11.22
N TYR A 32 -14.04 5.40 10.99
CA TYR A 32 -13.05 5.35 12.07
C TYR A 32 -12.75 6.74 12.64
N LEU A 33 -12.59 7.75 11.77
CA LEU A 33 -12.32 9.12 12.21
C LEU A 33 -13.50 9.74 12.98
N ASP A 34 -14.73 9.35 12.65
CA ASP A 34 -15.94 9.80 13.36
C ASP A 34 -16.11 9.08 14.71
N LYS A 35 -15.87 7.77 14.76
CA LYS A 35 -16.19 6.93 15.92
C LYS A 35 -15.06 6.77 16.94
N PHE A 36 -13.83 7.06 16.58
CA PHE A 36 -12.73 7.03 17.53
C PHE A 36 -12.74 8.27 18.44
N LYS A 37 -12.35 8.10 19.69
CA LYS A 37 -12.40 9.17 20.72
C LYS A 37 -11.60 10.41 20.34
N ASN A 38 -10.45 10.24 19.70
CA ASN A 38 -9.57 11.33 19.27
C ASN A 38 -8.61 10.89 18.16
N ALA A 39 -7.87 11.85 17.62
CA ALA A 39 -6.88 11.60 16.56
C ALA A 39 -5.75 10.64 17.00
N GLY A 40 -5.38 10.61 18.27
CA GLY A 40 -4.36 9.71 18.80
C GLY A 40 -4.71 8.23 18.64
N VAL A 41 -6.00 7.86 18.83
CA VAL A 41 -6.48 6.48 18.59
C VAL A 41 -6.29 6.08 17.13
N TYR A 42 -6.56 6.99 16.19
CA TYR A 42 -6.30 6.74 14.77
C TYR A 42 -4.79 6.70 14.46
N GLY A 43 -3.97 7.43 15.22
CA GLY A 43 -2.52 7.34 15.17
C GLY A 43 -2.02 5.96 15.60
N VAL A 44 -2.52 5.42 16.71
CA VAL A 44 -2.22 4.04 17.17
C VAL A 44 -2.63 3.03 16.11
N TYR A 45 -3.84 3.16 15.54
CA TYR A 45 -4.29 2.35 14.41
C TYR A 45 -3.28 2.39 13.26
N SER A 46 -2.88 3.58 12.82
CA SER A 46 -1.95 3.77 11.70
C SER A 46 -0.56 3.18 11.99
N ASN A 47 -0.08 3.30 13.23
CA ASN A 47 1.18 2.74 13.69
C ASN A 47 1.17 1.20 13.64
N PHE A 48 0.15 0.56 14.19
CA PHE A 48 0.04 -0.90 14.16
C PHE A 48 0.00 -1.43 12.72
N TYR A 49 -0.78 -0.83 11.82
CA TYR A 49 -0.84 -1.27 10.41
C TYR A 49 0.46 -1.02 9.64
N ALA A 50 1.24 -0.01 10.01
CA ALA A 50 2.58 0.17 9.46
C ALA A 50 3.51 -1.00 9.86
N TRP A 51 3.49 -1.41 11.13
CA TRP A 51 4.24 -2.58 11.61
C TRP A 51 3.76 -3.89 10.97
N VAL A 52 2.46 -4.05 10.78
CA VAL A 52 1.87 -5.21 10.08
C VAL A 52 2.45 -5.35 8.68
N SER A 53 2.66 -4.25 7.96
CA SER A 53 3.20 -4.29 6.59
C SER A 53 4.57 -4.96 6.53
N ILE A 54 5.47 -4.63 7.45
CA ILE A 54 6.83 -5.19 7.47
C ILE A 54 6.84 -6.63 8.01
N LEU A 55 6.02 -6.90 9.04
CA LEU A 55 5.90 -8.24 9.62
C LEU A 55 5.29 -9.23 8.62
N ASN A 56 4.27 -8.83 7.85
CA ASN A 56 3.72 -9.66 6.77
C ASN A 56 4.77 -10.02 5.73
N ALA A 57 5.63 -9.08 5.33
CA ALA A 57 6.71 -9.36 4.40
C ALA A 57 7.73 -10.35 4.99
N LEU A 58 8.09 -10.19 6.26
CA LEU A 58 8.98 -11.10 6.99
C LEU A 58 8.40 -12.50 7.09
N LEU A 59 7.13 -12.64 7.45
CA LEU A 59 6.46 -13.92 7.61
C LEU A 59 6.26 -14.64 6.29
N ALA A 60 5.86 -13.93 5.24
CA ALA A 60 5.73 -14.48 3.90
C ALA A 60 7.07 -14.89 3.29
N PHE A 61 8.19 -14.32 3.75
CA PHE A 61 9.57 -14.63 3.35
C PHE A 61 9.78 -14.69 1.83
N GLY A 62 9.01 -13.94 1.05
CA GLY A 62 9.05 -14.01 -0.42
C GLY A 62 8.57 -15.32 -1.02
N MET A 63 7.91 -16.19 -0.22
CA MET A 63 7.51 -17.54 -0.65
C MET A 63 6.48 -17.53 -1.77
N GLU A 64 5.66 -16.51 -1.91
CA GLU A 64 4.72 -16.40 -3.03
C GLU A 64 5.43 -16.37 -4.38
N THR A 65 6.38 -15.47 -4.56
CA THR A 65 7.17 -15.37 -5.81
C THR A 65 8.05 -16.60 -6.02
N THR A 66 8.65 -17.10 -4.95
CA THR A 66 9.47 -18.32 -4.96
C THR A 66 8.67 -19.54 -5.39
N PHE A 67 7.46 -19.69 -4.87
CA PHE A 67 6.56 -20.77 -5.22
C PHE A 67 6.25 -20.80 -6.73
N PHE A 68 5.84 -19.66 -7.32
CA PHE A 68 5.57 -19.57 -8.76
C PHE A 68 6.79 -19.90 -9.61
N ARG A 69 7.96 -19.40 -9.24
CA ARG A 69 9.19 -19.67 -9.98
C ARG A 69 9.58 -21.15 -9.96
N TYR A 70 9.51 -21.76 -8.79
CA TYR A 70 9.95 -23.16 -8.65
C TYR A 70 8.93 -24.15 -9.20
N LEU A 71 7.63 -23.83 -9.22
CA LEU A 71 6.63 -24.64 -9.93
C LEU A 71 6.93 -24.80 -11.43
N GLN A 72 7.59 -23.81 -12.04
CA GLN A 72 7.99 -23.87 -13.46
C GLN A 72 9.32 -24.58 -13.69
N LYS A 73 10.14 -24.75 -12.65
CA LYS A 73 11.48 -25.36 -12.74
C LYS A 73 11.50 -26.85 -12.46
N VAL A 74 10.53 -27.36 -11.69
CA VAL A 74 10.48 -28.75 -11.29
C VAL A 74 9.54 -29.55 -12.20
N GLU A 75 9.76 -30.85 -12.26
CA GLU A 75 8.86 -31.80 -12.94
C GLU A 75 7.50 -31.86 -12.22
N GLU A 76 6.45 -32.29 -12.92
CA GLU A 76 5.08 -32.38 -12.39
C GLU A 76 4.99 -33.15 -11.07
N LYS A 77 5.72 -34.28 -10.98
CA LYS A 77 5.79 -35.12 -9.77
C LYS A 77 6.37 -34.40 -8.54
N ASP A 78 7.19 -33.38 -8.74
CA ASP A 78 7.88 -32.65 -7.68
C ASP A 78 7.19 -31.32 -7.27
N LYS A 79 6.15 -30.89 -7.97
CA LYS A 79 5.40 -29.68 -7.66
C LYS A 79 4.87 -29.67 -6.22
N ARG A 80 4.49 -30.84 -5.71
CA ARG A 80 4.06 -30.97 -4.32
C ARG A 80 5.17 -30.69 -3.30
N LYS A 81 6.44 -31.00 -3.64
CA LYS A 81 7.59 -30.66 -2.79
C LYS A 81 7.78 -29.15 -2.69
N VAL A 82 7.55 -28.42 -3.80
CA VAL A 82 7.59 -26.95 -3.81
C VAL A 82 6.54 -26.39 -2.86
N TYR A 83 5.30 -26.89 -2.91
CA TYR A 83 4.24 -26.49 -2.00
C TYR A 83 4.60 -26.75 -0.54
N ASN A 84 5.03 -27.98 -0.23
CA ASN A 84 5.39 -28.38 1.13
C ASN A 84 6.53 -27.52 1.68
N ASN A 85 7.60 -27.31 0.92
CA ASN A 85 8.73 -26.49 1.34
C ASN A 85 8.32 -25.03 1.56
N SER A 86 7.54 -24.43 0.65
CA SER A 86 7.05 -23.06 0.80
C SER A 86 6.18 -22.92 2.05
N PHE A 87 5.27 -23.87 2.29
CA PHE A 87 4.37 -23.84 3.45
C PHE A 87 5.12 -24.04 4.76
N VAL A 88 6.16 -24.90 4.79
CA VAL A 88 7.02 -25.06 5.98
C VAL A 88 7.70 -23.75 6.35
N VAL A 89 8.18 -22.98 5.38
CA VAL A 89 8.81 -21.68 5.68
C VAL A 89 7.82 -20.72 6.34
N THR A 90 6.62 -20.57 5.78
CA THR A 90 5.58 -19.70 6.39
C THR A 90 5.10 -20.22 7.74
N LEU A 91 5.08 -21.54 7.95
CA LEU A 91 4.77 -22.16 9.23
C LEU A 91 5.85 -21.85 10.28
N LEU A 92 7.12 -21.98 9.92
CA LEU A 92 8.25 -21.71 10.82
C LEU A 92 8.33 -20.23 11.21
N THR A 93 8.19 -19.31 10.25
CA THR A 93 8.19 -17.87 10.53
C THR A 93 6.99 -17.49 11.40
N SER A 94 5.81 -18.04 11.15
CA SER A 94 4.61 -17.85 11.97
C SER A 94 4.78 -18.40 13.39
N SER A 95 5.37 -19.59 13.54
CA SER A 95 5.65 -20.18 14.85
C SER A 95 6.66 -19.35 15.64
N LEU A 96 7.68 -18.81 14.96
CA LEU A 96 8.66 -17.92 15.58
C LEU A 96 8.00 -16.62 16.06
N LEU A 97 7.10 -16.02 15.28
CA LEU A 97 6.34 -14.84 15.71
C LEU A 97 5.50 -15.16 16.95
N LEU A 98 4.75 -16.27 16.96
CA LEU A 98 3.93 -16.66 18.11
C LEU A 98 4.78 -16.87 19.36
N LEU A 99 5.93 -17.54 19.23
CA LEU A 99 6.87 -17.72 20.34
C LEU A 99 7.39 -16.38 20.83
N THR A 100 7.79 -15.49 19.93
CA THR A 100 8.25 -14.14 20.31
C THR A 100 7.17 -13.36 21.05
N VAL A 101 5.94 -13.37 20.53
CA VAL A 101 4.83 -12.68 21.20
C VAL A 101 4.50 -13.34 22.55
N PHE A 102 4.49 -14.67 22.63
CA PHE A 102 4.24 -15.37 23.88
C PHE A 102 5.25 -15.00 24.98
N LEU A 103 6.54 -14.95 24.63
CA LEU A 103 7.62 -14.64 25.57
C LEU A 103 7.69 -13.14 25.93
N PHE A 104 7.39 -12.26 24.98
CA PHE A 104 7.66 -10.83 25.07
C PHE A 104 6.39 -9.96 24.98
N THR A 105 5.19 -10.49 25.21
CA THR A 105 3.93 -9.72 25.07
C THR A 105 3.95 -8.44 25.92
N ARG A 106 4.31 -8.52 27.20
CA ARG A 106 4.34 -7.34 28.09
C ARG A 106 5.41 -6.32 27.69
N PRO A 107 6.69 -6.70 27.50
CA PRO A 107 7.72 -5.78 26.98
C PRO A 107 7.30 -5.07 25.67
N LEU A 108 6.74 -5.83 24.72
CA LEU A 108 6.23 -5.25 23.47
C LEU A 108 5.07 -4.28 23.74
N ALA A 109 4.12 -4.65 24.59
CA ALA A 109 3.00 -3.79 24.95
C ALA A 109 3.48 -2.49 25.61
N THR A 110 4.43 -2.55 26.53
CA THR A 110 5.04 -1.37 27.15
C THR A 110 5.71 -0.48 26.11
N TRP A 111 6.42 -1.08 25.16
CA TRP A 111 7.09 -0.33 24.10
C TRP A 111 6.09 0.37 23.17
N PHE A 112 4.98 -0.28 22.80
CA PHE A 112 3.96 0.32 21.93
C PHE A 112 3.06 1.32 22.68
N ALA A 113 2.77 1.08 23.97
CA ALA A 113 1.84 1.90 24.76
C ALA A 113 2.33 3.33 24.94
N ASP A 114 3.64 3.52 25.17
CA ASP A 114 4.25 4.85 25.29
C ASP A 114 3.48 5.78 26.24
N GLY A 115 3.20 5.25 27.46
CA GLY A 115 2.46 5.96 28.49
C GLY A 115 0.95 5.64 28.59
N ASP A 116 0.35 5.03 27.58
CA ASP A 116 -1.03 4.55 27.65
C ASP A 116 -1.19 3.31 28.53
N PRO A 117 -2.43 2.93 28.89
CA PRO A 117 -2.71 1.70 29.62
C PRO A 117 -2.22 0.45 28.87
N ILE A 118 -1.30 -0.29 29.46
CA ILE A 118 -0.61 -1.44 28.84
C ILE A 118 -1.57 -2.57 28.47
N ASP A 119 -2.64 -2.77 29.24
CA ASP A 119 -3.55 -3.91 29.10
C ASP A 119 -4.26 -3.93 27.72
N ASP A 120 -4.59 -2.78 27.18
CA ASP A 120 -5.16 -2.71 25.83
C ASP A 120 -4.14 -3.08 24.76
N TYR A 121 -2.89 -2.63 24.91
CA TYR A 121 -1.81 -2.98 23.97
C TYR A 121 -1.44 -4.46 24.04
N VAL A 122 -1.55 -5.09 25.20
CA VAL A 122 -1.42 -6.56 25.35
C VAL A 122 -2.47 -7.27 24.49
N LYS A 123 -3.73 -6.81 24.51
CA LYS A 123 -4.80 -7.37 23.67
C LYS A 123 -4.51 -7.12 22.18
N TYR A 124 -4.14 -5.88 21.80
CA TYR A 124 -3.82 -5.52 20.43
C TYR A 124 -2.71 -6.39 19.83
N ILE A 125 -1.61 -6.56 20.55
CA ILE A 125 -0.48 -7.39 20.12
C ILE A 125 -0.89 -8.85 19.93
N LYS A 126 -1.69 -9.41 20.83
CA LYS A 126 -2.21 -10.77 20.70
C LYS A 126 -3.11 -10.92 19.46
N TYR A 127 -4.04 -9.98 19.23
CA TYR A 127 -4.89 -10.00 18.05
C TYR A 127 -4.07 -9.88 16.77
N PHE A 128 -3.11 -8.96 16.73
CA PHE A 128 -2.25 -8.80 15.57
C PHE A 128 -1.38 -10.02 15.30
N ALA A 129 -0.82 -10.65 16.32
CA ALA A 129 -0.05 -11.87 16.14
C ALA A 129 -0.88 -12.97 15.49
N LEU A 130 -2.13 -13.15 15.92
CA LEU A 130 -3.04 -14.15 15.36
C LEU A 130 -3.46 -13.79 13.92
N ILE A 131 -3.74 -12.50 13.64
CA ILE A 131 -4.02 -12.03 12.28
C ILE A 131 -2.85 -12.31 11.35
N LEU A 132 -1.65 -11.91 11.75
CA LEU A 132 -0.43 -12.07 10.96
C LEU A 132 -0.12 -13.54 10.67
N VAL A 133 -0.32 -14.41 11.64
CA VAL A 133 -0.15 -15.86 11.47
C VAL A 133 -1.18 -16.42 10.49
N ALA A 134 -2.46 -16.04 10.64
CA ALA A 134 -3.50 -16.49 9.72
C ALA A 134 -3.22 -16.01 8.29
N ASP A 135 -2.81 -14.76 8.12
CA ASP A 135 -2.48 -14.18 6.82
C ASP A 135 -1.23 -14.84 6.20
N ALA A 136 -0.18 -15.07 6.99
CA ALA A 136 1.04 -15.71 6.52
C ALA A 136 0.80 -17.17 6.07
N LEU A 137 0.02 -17.93 6.84
CA LEU A 137 -0.35 -19.31 6.47
C LEU A 137 -1.27 -19.36 5.24
N ALA A 138 -2.00 -18.29 4.93
CA ALA A 138 -2.84 -18.19 3.73
C ALA A 138 -2.04 -17.87 2.45
N VAL A 139 -0.80 -17.32 2.54
CA VAL A 139 0.01 -16.89 1.38
C VAL A 139 0.19 -18.01 0.36
N VAL A 140 0.71 -19.15 0.80
CA VAL A 140 1.03 -20.29 -0.09
C VAL A 140 -0.23 -20.98 -0.64
N PRO A 141 -1.29 -21.23 0.15
CA PRO A 141 -2.58 -21.71 -0.36
C PRO A 141 -3.21 -20.77 -1.42
N PHE A 142 -3.18 -19.47 -1.22
CA PHE A 142 -3.63 -18.51 -2.23
C PHE A 142 -2.77 -18.55 -3.50
N ALA A 143 -1.46 -18.67 -3.37
CA ALA A 143 -0.56 -18.84 -4.51
C ALA A 143 -0.86 -20.15 -5.28
N MET A 144 -1.17 -21.23 -4.57
CA MET A 144 -1.58 -22.50 -5.16
C MET A 144 -2.89 -22.38 -5.96
N LEU A 145 -3.91 -21.69 -5.42
CA LEU A 145 -5.17 -21.44 -6.15
C LEU A 145 -4.92 -20.71 -7.47
N ARG A 146 -4.05 -19.71 -7.47
CA ARG A 146 -3.67 -18.97 -8.69
C ARG A 146 -2.88 -19.85 -9.66
N ALA A 147 -1.94 -20.64 -9.17
CA ALA A 147 -1.16 -21.56 -9.99
C ALA A 147 -2.02 -22.63 -10.69
N HIS A 148 -3.09 -23.07 -10.04
CA HIS A 148 -4.04 -24.02 -10.61
C HIS A 148 -5.13 -23.35 -11.49
N GLY A 149 -5.06 -22.06 -11.75
CA GLY A 149 -6.03 -21.33 -12.59
C GLY A 149 -7.44 -21.35 -12.01
N ARG A 150 -7.57 -21.16 -10.69
CA ARG A 150 -8.86 -21.09 -9.97
C ARG A 150 -9.19 -19.65 -9.54
N PRO A 151 -9.34 -18.68 -10.47
CA PRO A 151 -9.52 -17.26 -10.14
C PRO A 151 -10.81 -17.00 -9.38
N ILE A 152 -11.91 -17.70 -9.74
CA ILE A 152 -13.21 -17.54 -9.09
C ILE A 152 -13.13 -17.89 -7.60
N ARG A 153 -12.51 -19.04 -7.25
CA ARG A 153 -12.35 -19.43 -5.84
C ARG A 153 -11.47 -18.47 -5.07
N TYR A 154 -10.35 -18.04 -5.67
CA TYR A 154 -9.49 -17.02 -5.09
C TYR A 154 -10.26 -15.73 -4.79
N SER A 155 -10.99 -15.19 -5.77
CA SER A 155 -11.75 -13.95 -5.61
C SER A 155 -12.89 -14.10 -4.60
N TYR A 156 -13.61 -15.22 -4.63
CA TYR A 156 -14.67 -15.52 -3.66
C TYR A 156 -14.16 -15.48 -2.21
N LEU A 157 -13.02 -16.13 -1.93
CA LEU A 157 -12.40 -16.12 -0.61
C LEU A 157 -11.95 -14.71 -0.19
N LYS A 158 -11.40 -13.93 -1.12
CA LYS A 158 -11.04 -12.53 -0.87
C LYS A 158 -12.26 -11.65 -0.62
N PHE A 159 -13.36 -11.83 -1.36
CA PHE A 159 -14.61 -11.11 -1.12
C PHE A 159 -15.23 -11.45 0.23
N ILE A 160 -15.23 -12.73 0.65
CA ILE A 160 -15.70 -13.13 1.99
C ILE A 160 -14.86 -12.44 3.07
N ASN A 161 -13.54 -12.45 2.95
CA ASN A 161 -12.65 -11.79 3.89
C ASN A 161 -13.00 -10.29 4.05
N ILE A 162 -13.17 -9.60 2.93
CA ILE A 162 -13.51 -8.18 2.92
C ILE A 162 -14.90 -7.94 3.50
N PHE A 163 -15.88 -8.75 3.09
CA PHE A 163 -17.25 -8.65 3.58
C PHE A 163 -17.31 -8.80 5.10
N ILE A 164 -16.62 -9.83 5.64
CA ILE A 164 -16.54 -10.04 7.08
C ILE A 164 -15.85 -8.87 7.77
N THR A 165 -14.73 -8.39 7.21
CA THR A 165 -14.01 -7.24 7.77
C THR A 165 -14.91 -6.01 7.85
N VAL A 166 -15.57 -5.65 6.75
CA VAL A 166 -16.43 -4.46 6.69
C VAL A 166 -17.66 -4.63 7.59
N PHE A 167 -18.35 -5.77 7.50
CA PHE A 167 -19.56 -6.02 8.28
C PHE A 167 -19.27 -6.06 9.78
N ALA A 168 -18.21 -6.76 10.21
CA ALA A 168 -17.85 -6.83 11.62
C ALA A 168 -17.42 -5.45 12.16
N ASN A 169 -16.68 -4.65 11.37
CA ASN A 169 -16.36 -3.28 11.76
C ASN A 169 -17.62 -2.42 11.90
N LEU A 170 -18.53 -2.46 10.93
CA LEU A 170 -19.80 -1.73 11.03
C LEU A 170 -20.62 -2.21 12.22
N PHE A 171 -20.65 -3.51 12.48
CA PHE A 171 -21.35 -4.08 13.62
C PHE A 171 -20.81 -3.53 14.94
N PHE A 172 -19.51 -3.68 15.20
CA PHE A 172 -18.92 -3.29 16.48
C PHE A 172 -18.80 -1.78 16.67
N ILE A 173 -18.59 -1.01 15.59
CA ILE A 173 -18.25 0.42 15.69
C ILE A 173 -19.49 1.31 15.47
N VAL A 174 -20.47 0.86 14.69
CA VAL A 174 -21.65 1.67 14.34
C VAL A 174 -22.94 1.10 14.95
N PHE A 175 -23.27 -0.16 14.65
CA PHE A 175 -24.56 -0.72 15.01
C PHE A 175 -24.65 -1.07 16.50
N LEU A 176 -23.67 -1.77 17.04
CA LEU A 176 -23.70 -2.19 18.44
C LEU A 176 -23.78 -1.01 19.40
N PRO A 177 -22.98 0.08 19.28
CA PRO A 177 -23.15 1.26 20.13
C PRO A 177 -24.57 1.84 20.05
N SER A 178 -25.12 2.00 18.86
CA SER A 178 -26.48 2.51 18.66
C SER A 178 -27.53 1.62 19.33
N TRP A 179 -27.38 0.31 19.22
CA TRP A 179 -28.32 -0.63 19.83
C TRP A 179 -28.20 -0.72 21.36
N VAL A 180 -26.99 -0.59 21.89
CA VAL A 180 -26.74 -0.53 23.35
C VAL A 180 -27.46 0.67 23.96
N HIS A 181 -27.47 1.81 23.28
CA HIS A 181 -28.17 3.01 23.76
C HIS A 181 -29.68 2.97 23.58
N THR A 182 -30.22 2.17 22.67
CA THR A 182 -31.63 2.17 22.32
C THR A 182 -32.42 0.97 22.85
N SER A 183 -31.75 -0.15 23.21
CA SER A 183 -32.41 -1.41 23.57
C SER A 183 -31.85 -2.00 24.87
N PRO A 184 -32.71 -2.26 25.88
CA PRO A 184 -32.30 -2.91 27.13
C PRO A 184 -31.68 -4.30 26.93
N PHE A 185 -32.10 -5.02 25.89
CA PHE A 185 -31.52 -6.33 25.54
C PHE A 185 -30.02 -6.18 25.16
N TRP A 186 -29.74 -5.26 24.24
CA TRP A 186 -28.35 -5.03 23.80
C TRP A 186 -27.48 -4.40 24.91
N ALA A 187 -28.07 -3.55 25.76
CA ALA A 187 -27.37 -3.00 26.93
C ALA A 187 -26.90 -4.13 27.88
N ARG A 188 -27.80 -5.09 28.19
CA ARG A 188 -27.44 -6.27 28.99
C ARG A 188 -26.44 -7.17 28.31
N PHE A 189 -26.59 -7.41 27.01
CA PHE A 189 -25.64 -8.25 26.24
C PHE A 189 -24.23 -7.65 26.23
N ALA A 190 -24.14 -6.32 26.16
CA ALA A 190 -22.90 -5.58 26.08
C ALA A 190 -22.25 -5.33 27.46
N GLU A 191 -22.99 -5.57 28.55
CA GLU A 191 -22.54 -5.32 29.91
C GLU A 191 -21.25 -6.09 30.24
N GLY A 192 -20.27 -5.38 30.77
CA GLY A 192 -19.00 -5.94 31.23
C GLY A 192 -17.92 -6.17 30.17
N TRP A 193 -18.23 -6.08 28.86
CA TRP A 193 -17.24 -6.29 27.80
C TRP A 193 -17.18 -5.19 26.74
N PHE A 194 -18.26 -4.46 26.54
CA PHE A 194 -18.34 -3.45 25.49
C PHE A 194 -17.73 -2.12 25.97
N ILE A 195 -16.86 -1.54 25.16
CA ILE A 195 -16.22 -0.25 25.38
C ILE A 195 -16.42 0.58 24.10
N GLU A 196 -17.22 1.63 24.17
CA GLU A 196 -17.50 2.48 23.03
C GLU A 196 -16.22 3.16 22.50
N GLY A 197 -16.03 3.14 21.17
CA GLY A 197 -14.86 3.72 20.52
C GLY A 197 -13.54 2.99 20.77
N TRP A 198 -13.59 1.74 21.29
CA TRP A 198 -12.37 0.96 21.51
C TRP A 198 -11.77 0.45 20.20
N LEU A 199 -10.49 0.76 19.98
CA LEU A 199 -9.74 0.37 18.78
C LEU A 199 -9.67 -1.15 18.57
N GLY A 200 -9.70 -1.93 19.64
CA GLY A 200 -9.64 -3.38 19.60
C GLY A 200 -10.69 -4.05 18.71
N TYR A 201 -11.85 -3.41 18.50
CA TYR A 201 -12.88 -3.95 17.62
C TYR A 201 -12.45 -4.02 16.16
N VAL A 202 -11.61 -3.08 15.71
CA VAL A 202 -11.03 -3.15 14.35
C VAL A 202 -10.17 -4.38 14.21
N PHE A 203 -9.37 -4.68 15.23
CA PHE A 203 -8.48 -5.85 15.24
C PHE A 203 -9.26 -7.16 15.36
N ILE A 204 -10.29 -7.21 16.20
CA ILE A 204 -11.20 -8.37 16.30
C ILE A 204 -11.89 -8.62 14.95
N SER A 205 -12.36 -7.58 14.27
CA SER A 205 -13.00 -7.70 12.95
C SER A 205 -12.05 -8.29 11.90
N ASN A 206 -10.79 -7.83 11.89
CA ASN A 206 -9.76 -8.39 11.03
C ASN A 206 -9.39 -9.83 11.41
N LEU A 207 -9.26 -10.11 12.70
CA LEU A 207 -8.98 -11.46 13.19
C LEU A 207 -10.07 -12.45 12.77
N LEU A 208 -11.34 -12.04 12.90
CA LEU A 208 -12.47 -12.85 12.46
C LEU A 208 -12.39 -13.14 10.96
N ALA A 209 -12.14 -12.11 10.15
CA ALA A 209 -12.02 -12.24 8.69
C ALA A 209 -10.86 -13.14 8.28
N SER A 210 -9.67 -12.96 8.87
CA SER A 210 -8.49 -13.78 8.58
C SER A 210 -8.68 -15.22 9.05
N SER A 211 -9.31 -15.44 10.21
CA SER A 211 -9.61 -16.78 10.74
C SER A 211 -10.60 -17.53 9.84
N VAL A 212 -11.69 -16.89 9.42
CA VAL A 212 -12.65 -17.50 8.50
C VAL A 212 -12.00 -17.80 7.15
N THR A 213 -11.18 -16.88 6.65
CA THR A 213 -10.42 -17.10 5.40
C THR A 213 -9.51 -18.32 5.50
N LEU A 214 -8.79 -18.47 6.62
CA LEU A 214 -7.91 -19.61 6.86
C LEU A 214 -8.71 -20.92 6.94
N LEU A 215 -9.87 -20.92 7.60
CA LEU A 215 -10.79 -22.05 7.66
C LEU A 215 -11.30 -22.45 6.27
N LEU A 216 -11.65 -21.49 5.43
CA LEU A 216 -12.10 -21.75 4.07
C LEU A 216 -10.97 -22.23 3.14
N LEU A 217 -9.71 -21.98 3.50
CA LEU A 217 -8.51 -22.50 2.82
C LEU A 217 -8.06 -23.88 3.36
N LEU A 218 -8.77 -24.46 4.35
CA LEU A 218 -8.43 -25.79 4.87
C LEU A 218 -8.25 -26.87 3.80
N PRO A 219 -9.07 -26.95 2.74
CA PRO A 219 -8.85 -27.96 1.70
C PRO A 219 -7.47 -27.85 1.04
N GLU A 220 -6.96 -26.63 0.83
CA GLU A 220 -5.62 -26.39 0.29
C GLU A 220 -4.54 -26.69 1.33
N ILE A 221 -4.75 -26.28 2.58
CA ILE A 221 -3.84 -26.49 3.71
C ILE A 221 -3.68 -27.98 4.02
N LEU A 222 -4.77 -28.75 4.04
CA LEU A 222 -4.76 -30.19 4.31
C LEU A 222 -4.05 -31.01 3.21
N THR A 223 -3.76 -30.41 2.06
CA THR A 223 -2.87 -31.04 1.07
C THR A 223 -1.41 -31.05 1.49
N PHE A 224 -1.02 -30.24 2.47
CA PHE A 224 0.31 -30.17 3.02
C PHE A 224 0.73 -31.50 3.65
N ARG A 225 1.97 -31.86 3.42
CA ARG A 225 2.64 -32.99 4.10
C ARG A 225 3.99 -32.51 4.60
N LEU A 226 4.31 -32.80 5.84
CA LEU A 226 5.62 -32.46 6.43
C LEU A 226 6.72 -33.35 5.83
N ARG A 227 7.02 -33.12 4.55
CA ARG A 227 8.12 -33.75 3.82
C ARG A 227 8.98 -32.66 3.21
N ILE A 228 10.15 -32.46 3.80
CA ILE A 228 11.11 -31.41 3.41
C ILE A 228 12.13 -32.03 2.46
N ASP A 229 12.24 -31.45 1.26
CA ASP A 229 13.37 -31.72 0.37
C ASP A 229 14.44 -30.63 0.66
N LYS A 230 15.51 -31.03 1.38
CA LYS A 230 16.53 -30.08 1.86
C LYS A 230 17.27 -29.37 0.72
N ALA A 231 17.58 -30.06 -0.37
CA ALA A 231 18.29 -29.45 -1.51
C ALA A 231 17.42 -28.40 -2.20
N LEU A 232 16.14 -28.73 -2.43
CA LEU A 232 15.16 -27.82 -2.99
C LEU A 232 14.90 -26.63 -2.03
N MET A 233 14.76 -26.89 -0.73
CA MET A 233 14.57 -25.86 0.30
C MET A 233 15.70 -24.85 0.30
N THR A 234 16.95 -25.31 0.30
CA THR A 234 18.13 -24.43 0.29
C THR A 234 18.15 -23.54 -0.97
N SER A 235 17.84 -24.12 -2.13
CA SER A 235 17.73 -23.37 -3.38
C SER A 235 16.62 -22.30 -3.33
N MET A 236 15.46 -22.68 -2.79
CA MET A 236 14.31 -21.77 -2.63
C MET A 236 14.63 -20.62 -1.66
N LEU A 237 15.24 -20.89 -0.51
CA LEU A 237 15.63 -19.86 0.47
C LEU A 237 16.69 -18.90 -0.09
N ARG A 238 17.70 -19.44 -0.81
CA ARG A 238 18.71 -18.60 -1.46
C ARG A 238 18.11 -17.63 -2.49
N TYR A 239 17.07 -18.07 -3.20
CA TYR A 239 16.36 -17.23 -4.14
C TYR A 239 15.41 -16.23 -3.44
N SER A 240 14.75 -16.67 -2.39
CA SER A 240 13.74 -15.89 -1.66
C SER A 240 14.34 -14.75 -0.82
N PHE A 241 15.53 -14.95 -0.25
CA PHE A 241 16.16 -13.98 0.64
C PHE A 241 16.40 -12.59 0.00
N PRO A 242 16.97 -12.47 -1.22
CA PRO A 242 17.07 -11.17 -1.89
C PRO A 242 15.72 -10.50 -2.15
N ILE A 243 14.68 -11.28 -2.45
CA ILE A 243 13.31 -10.77 -2.65
C ILE A 243 12.76 -10.21 -1.34
N LEU A 244 12.96 -10.92 -0.24
CA LEU A 244 12.59 -10.46 1.09
C LEU A 244 13.23 -9.12 1.42
N VAL A 245 14.56 -9.00 1.22
CA VAL A 245 15.31 -7.77 1.50
C VAL A 245 14.80 -6.60 0.63
N ALA A 246 14.54 -6.85 -0.65
CA ALA A 246 14.00 -5.83 -1.55
C ALA A 246 12.58 -5.39 -1.12
N ASN A 247 11.71 -6.32 -0.73
CA ASN A 247 10.36 -6.01 -0.24
C ASN A 247 10.40 -5.21 1.06
N ILE A 248 11.26 -5.60 2.01
CA ILE A 248 11.43 -4.88 3.28
C ILE A 248 11.94 -3.45 3.00
N SER A 249 12.94 -3.29 2.14
CA SER A 249 13.47 -1.97 1.76
C SER A 249 12.38 -1.08 1.17
N PHE A 250 11.52 -1.63 0.31
CA PHE A 250 10.39 -0.91 -0.27
C PHE A 250 9.36 -0.49 0.80
N ILE A 251 9.01 -1.41 1.73
CA ILE A 251 8.07 -1.12 2.81
C ILE A 251 8.62 -0.08 3.79
N ILE A 252 9.93 -0.10 4.05
CA ILE A 252 10.62 0.94 4.84
C ILE A 252 10.41 2.30 4.20
N ASN A 253 10.62 2.42 2.90
CA ASN A 253 10.43 3.69 2.18
C ASN A 253 8.98 4.22 2.26
N GLU A 254 7.98 3.33 2.36
CA GLU A 254 6.56 3.72 2.38
C GLU A 254 5.99 3.94 3.80
N ASN A 255 6.52 3.25 4.82
CA ASN A 255 5.83 3.16 6.11
C ASN A 255 6.70 3.41 7.34
N LEU A 256 8.02 3.55 7.21
CA LEU A 256 8.92 3.72 8.36
C LEU A 256 8.56 4.94 9.21
N ASP A 257 8.18 6.02 8.55
CA ASP A 257 7.69 7.24 9.19
C ASP A 257 6.59 6.92 10.20
N LYS A 258 5.56 6.18 9.78
CA LYS A 258 4.41 5.81 10.62
C LYS A 258 4.78 4.83 11.74
N MET A 259 5.81 4.01 11.53
CA MET A 259 6.27 3.03 12.53
C MET A 259 6.94 3.70 13.73
N PHE A 260 7.81 4.67 13.47
CA PHE A 260 8.62 5.31 14.50
C PHE A 260 8.12 6.70 14.93
N PHE A 261 7.13 7.24 14.24
CA PHE A 261 6.59 8.58 14.50
C PHE A 261 6.24 8.81 15.98
N PRO A 262 5.51 7.90 16.68
CA PRO A 262 5.21 8.08 18.10
C PRO A 262 6.45 8.09 18.99
N LYS A 263 7.55 7.49 18.54
CA LYS A 263 8.81 7.44 19.30
C LYS A 263 9.73 8.63 19.06
N LEU A 264 9.51 9.34 17.96
CA LEU A 264 10.31 10.50 17.58
C LEU A 264 9.75 11.82 18.12
N LEU A 265 8.50 11.80 18.61
CA LEU A 265 7.85 12.94 19.23
C LEU A 265 7.44 12.61 20.69
N PRO A 266 7.49 13.56 21.62
CA PRO A 266 7.23 13.30 23.04
C PRO A 266 5.75 13.03 23.32
N GLY A 267 5.49 12.02 24.16
CA GLY A 267 4.16 11.72 24.74
C GLY A 267 3.06 11.51 23.69
N ASP A 268 1.85 11.94 24.03
CA ASP A 268 0.67 11.76 23.15
C ASP A 268 0.72 12.58 21.86
N GLN A 269 1.58 13.60 21.78
CA GLN A 269 1.74 14.40 20.58
C GLN A 269 2.10 13.53 19.38
N GLY A 270 3.00 12.56 19.53
CA GLY A 270 3.38 11.65 18.45
C GLY A 270 2.21 10.85 17.90
N LYS A 271 1.32 10.37 18.77
CA LYS A 271 0.12 9.62 18.37
C LYS A 271 -0.90 10.51 17.66
N ILE A 272 -1.16 11.71 18.19
CA ILE A 272 -2.11 12.69 17.61
C ILE A 272 -1.64 13.14 16.22
N GLU A 273 -0.40 13.57 16.11
CA GLU A 273 0.21 14.02 14.86
C GLU A 273 0.24 12.89 13.80
N LEU A 274 0.53 11.66 14.23
CA LEU A 274 0.44 10.49 13.34
C LEU A 274 -1.01 10.21 12.91
N GLY A 275 -1.98 10.42 13.79
CA GLY A 275 -3.40 10.31 13.47
C GLY A 275 -3.81 11.30 12.39
N ILE A 276 -3.42 12.56 12.54
CA ILE A 276 -3.65 13.62 11.55
C ILE A 276 -2.98 13.26 10.22
N TYR A 277 -1.70 12.90 10.27
CA TYR A 277 -0.94 12.49 9.09
C TYR A 277 -1.55 11.29 8.38
N GLY A 278 -1.91 10.25 9.14
CA GLY A 278 -2.55 9.05 8.63
C GLY A 278 -3.90 9.33 7.94
N ALA A 279 -4.70 10.25 8.50
CA ALA A 279 -5.98 10.65 7.93
C ALA A 279 -5.80 11.41 6.60
N VAL A 280 -4.94 12.43 6.56
CA VAL A 280 -4.73 13.21 5.33
C VAL A 280 -4.05 12.39 4.23
N ALA A 281 -3.18 11.44 4.60
CA ALA A 281 -2.59 10.53 3.65
C ALA A 281 -3.63 9.65 2.93
N LYS A 282 -4.79 9.38 3.57
CA LYS A 282 -5.90 8.64 2.93
C LYS A 282 -6.48 9.39 1.74
N ILE A 283 -6.55 10.71 1.76
CA ILE A 283 -6.98 11.48 0.57
C ILE A 283 -6.06 11.15 -0.60
N ALA A 284 -4.76 11.13 -0.38
CA ALA A 284 -3.77 10.89 -1.43
C ALA A 284 -3.68 9.41 -1.88
N VAL A 285 -4.17 8.46 -1.08
CA VAL A 285 -4.25 7.03 -1.48
C VAL A 285 -5.02 6.87 -2.79
N PHE A 286 -5.99 7.73 -3.07
CA PHE A 286 -6.74 7.68 -4.32
C PHE A 286 -5.82 7.78 -5.55
N LEU A 287 -4.83 8.68 -5.51
CA LEU A 287 -3.82 8.78 -6.57
C LEU A 287 -2.94 7.51 -6.65
N ASN A 288 -2.59 6.90 -5.51
CA ASN A 288 -1.84 5.65 -5.47
C ASN A 288 -2.59 4.47 -6.10
N LEU A 289 -3.93 4.47 -6.07
CA LEU A 289 -4.73 3.46 -6.78
C LEU A 289 -4.50 3.55 -8.31
N PHE A 290 -4.43 4.76 -8.86
CA PHE A 290 -4.08 4.96 -10.29
C PHE A 290 -2.67 4.45 -10.60
N VAL A 291 -1.68 4.77 -9.77
CA VAL A 291 -0.30 4.27 -9.92
C VAL A 291 -0.28 2.74 -9.90
N THR A 292 -1.01 2.12 -8.98
CA THR A 292 -1.10 0.66 -8.85
C THR A 292 -1.80 0.02 -10.06
N ALA A 293 -2.93 0.59 -10.49
CA ALA A 293 -3.68 0.11 -11.66
C ALA A 293 -2.84 0.21 -12.94
N PHE A 294 -2.14 1.33 -13.11
CA PHE A 294 -1.21 1.52 -14.23
C PHE A 294 -0.12 0.45 -14.21
N ARG A 295 0.55 0.24 -13.07
CA ARG A 295 1.61 -0.77 -12.94
C ARG A 295 1.14 -2.17 -13.33
N LEU A 296 -0.04 -2.59 -12.85
CA LEU A 296 -0.60 -3.90 -13.16
C LEU A 296 -0.86 -4.11 -14.65
N GLY A 297 -1.23 -3.04 -15.39
CA GLY A 297 -1.45 -3.09 -16.83
C GLY A 297 -0.17 -2.89 -17.66
N ALA A 298 0.70 -1.98 -17.22
CA ALA A 298 1.89 -1.59 -17.96
C ALA A 298 3.02 -2.64 -17.88
N GLU A 299 3.19 -3.30 -16.73
CA GLU A 299 4.28 -4.26 -16.55
C GLU A 299 4.22 -5.44 -17.53
N PRO A 300 3.09 -6.16 -17.74
CA PRO A 300 2.99 -7.20 -18.74
C PRO A 300 3.18 -6.67 -20.17
N PHE A 301 2.68 -5.45 -20.45
CA PHE A 301 2.88 -4.81 -21.75
C PHE A 301 4.35 -4.57 -22.04
N PHE A 302 5.10 -4.00 -21.10
CA PHE A 302 6.53 -3.74 -21.29
C PHE A 302 7.31 -5.02 -21.62
N PHE A 303 7.05 -6.12 -20.90
CA PHE A 303 7.70 -7.41 -21.20
C PHE A 303 7.31 -7.97 -22.55
N SER A 304 6.04 -7.92 -22.93
CA SER A 304 5.57 -8.43 -24.23
C SER A 304 6.08 -7.62 -25.41
N TYR A 305 6.28 -6.31 -25.22
CA TYR A 305 6.72 -5.38 -26.28
C TYR A 305 8.24 -5.22 -26.37
N ALA A 306 8.99 -5.80 -25.41
CA ALA A 306 10.44 -5.63 -25.27
C ALA A 306 11.27 -6.02 -26.51
N LYS A 307 10.74 -6.95 -27.34
CA LYS A 307 11.42 -7.43 -28.57
C LYS A 307 11.21 -6.54 -29.81
N GLN A 308 10.36 -5.52 -29.71
CA GLN A 308 10.11 -4.61 -30.83
C GLN A 308 11.20 -3.55 -30.93
N GLU A 309 11.61 -3.19 -32.14
CA GLU A 309 12.67 -2.20 -32.37
C GLU A 309 12.33 -0.81 -31.82
N ASP A 310 11.05 -0.45 -31.79
CA ASP A 310 10.57 0.83 -31.30
C ASP A 310 10.21 0.82 -29.79
N ALA A 311 10.49 -0.28 -29.08
CA ALA A 311 10.15 -0.44 -27.66
C ALA A 311 10.66 0.72 -26.77
N PRO A 312 11.93 1.16 -26.86
CA PRO A 312 12.40 2.27 -26.03
C PRO A 312 11.64 3.58 -26.30
N ARG A 313 11.30 3.88 -27.54
CA ARG A 313 10.51 5.08 -27.90
C ARG A 313 9.08 4.99 -27.39
N THR A 314 8.50 3.81 -27.44
CA THR A 314 7.15 3.55 -26.91
C THR A 314 7.13 3.69 -25.38
N TYR A 315 8.13 3.16 -24.67
CA TYR A 315 8.26 3.31 -23.21
C TYR A 315 8.42 4.78 -22.79
N ALA A 316 9.25 5.54 -23.51
CA ALA A 316 9.40 6.98 -23.26
C ALA A 316 8.06 7.73 -23.40
N ARG A 317 7.27 7.38 -24.43
CA ARG A 317 5.96 8.00 -24.68
C ARG A 317 4.95 7.62 -23.60
N ILE A 318 4.92 6.36 -23.18
CA ILE A 318 4.05 5.90 -22.09
C ILE A 318 4.36 6.66 -20.80
N MET A 319 5.64 6.85 -20.47
CA MET A 319 6.06 7.64 -19.31
C MET A 319 5.55 9.09 -19.41
N GLU A 320 5.71 9.76 -20.55
CA GLU A 320 5.25 11.13 -20.73
C GLU A 320 3.74 11.27 -20.47
N TYR A 321 2.91 10.38 -21.04
CA TYR A 321 1.46 10.44 -20.82
C TYR A 321 1.03 10.02 -19.44
N PHE A 322 1.73 9.05 -18.86
CA PHE A 322 1.51 8.67 -17.48
C PHE A 322 1.73 9.86 -16.54
N VAL A 323 2.88 10.54 -16.66
CA VAL A 323 3.20 11.70 -15.81
C VAL A 323 2.18 12.83 -16.04
N LEU A 324 1.83 13.12 -17.28
CA LEU A 324 0.83 14.12 -17.61
C LEU A 324 -0.52 13.83 -16.94
N LEU A 325 -1.01 12.60 -17.06
CA LEU A 325 -2.25 12.17 -16.42
C LEU A 325 -2.18 12.30 -14.90
N MET A 326 -1.09 11.79 -14.30
CA MET A 326 -0.92 11.81 -12.85
C MET A 326 -0.81 13.25 -12.29
N VAL A 327 -0.14 14.14 -13.02
CA VAL A 327 -0.06 15.58 -12.66
C VAL A 327 -1.45 16.23 -12.74
N LEU A 328 -2.24 15.94 -13.77
CA LEU A 328 -3.60 16.47 -13.86
C LEU A 328 -4.50 15.99 -12.72
N VAL A 329 -4.40 14.70 -12.36
CA VAL A 329 -5.14 14.14 -11.21
C VAL A 329 -4.65 14.77 -9.91
N MET A 330 -3.34 14.93 -9.72
CA MET A 330 -2.74 15.59 -8.54
C MET A 330 -3.27 17.02 -8.39
N VAL A 331 -3.21 17.82 -9.44
CA VAL A 331 -3.72 19.20 -9.42
C VAL A 331 -5.24 19.19 -9.19
N GLY A 332 -5.99 18.34 -9.90
CA GLY A 332 -7.43 18.20 -9.73
C GLY A 332 -7.85 17.86 -8.30
N MET A 333 -7.12 16.97 -7.63
CA MET A 333 -7.35 16.65 -6.22
C MET A 333 -6.99 17.82 -5.31
N THR A 334 -5.86 18.50 -5.56
CA THR A 334 -5.41 19.61 -4.72
C THR A 334 -6.34 20.81 -4.78
N VAL A 335 -6.77 21.23 -5.97
CA VAL A 335 -7.66 22.38 -6.11
C VAL A 335 -9.07 22.13 -5.56
N ASN A 336 -9.44 20.87 -5.38
CA ASN A 336 -10.71 20.44 -4.79
C ASN A 336 -10.57 19.93 -3.35
N LEU A 337 -9.47 20.24 -2.66
CA LEU A 337 -9.27 19.82 -1.27
C LEU A 337 -10.33 20.35 -0.32
N ASP A 338 -10.90 21.50 -0.59
CA ASP A 338 -11.99 22.05 0.21
C ASP A 338 -13.24 21.15 0.25
N TRP A 339 -13.47 20.37 -0.79
CA TRP A 339 -14.49 19.32 -0.83
C TRP A 339 -13.97 17.98 -0.27
N LEU A 340 -12.76 17.59 -0.62
CA LEU A 340 -12.18 16.32 -0.22
C LEU A 340 -11.91 16.23 1.29
N LYS A 341 -11.69 17.37 1.97
CA LYS A 341 -11.48 17.42 3.42
C LYS A 341 -12.65 16.83 4.23
N TYR A 342 -13.88 16.90 3.72
CA TYR A 342 -15.03 16.32 4.40
C TYR A 342 -14.99 14.79 4.52
N PHE A 343 -14.20 14.14 3.68
CA PHE A 343 -13.91 12.71 3.83
C PHE A 343 -13.16 12.38 5.13
N ILE A 344 -12.43 13.36 5.68
CA ILE A 344 -11.66 13.22 6.93
C ILE A 344 -12.14 14.23 7.99
N LYS A 345 -13.44 14.50 8.05
CA LYS A 345 -14.00 15.52 8.94
C LYS A 345 -13.69 15.25 10.42
N GLY A 346 -13.64 13.98 10.85
CA GLY A 346 -13.54 13.61 12.26
C GLY A 346 -14.90 13.60 12.97
N ASN A 347 -14.88 13.47 14.30
CA ASN A 347 -16.06 13.37 15.13
C ASN A 347 -16.67 14.76 15.45
N GLU A 348 -17.86 14.76 16.05
CA GLU A 348 -18.56 16.01 16.41
C GLU A 348 -17.89 16.79 17.54
N ALA A 349 -17.08 16.13 18.38
CA ALA A 349 -16.39 16.79 19.49
C ALA A 349 -15.23 17.69 19.04
N ASP A 350 -14.55 17.32 17.94
CA ASP A 350 -13.47 18.12 17.34
C ASP A 350 -13.53 18.02 15.82
N PRO A 351 -14.56 18.62 15.20
CA PRO A 351 -14.72 18.59 13.76
C PRO A 351 -13.58 19.37 13.10
N GLY A 352 -12.83 18.70 12.27
CA GLY A 352 -11.74 19.33 11.52
C GLY A 352 -10.37 19.24 12.15
N VAL A 353 -10.19 18.50 13.26
CA VAL A 353 -8.85 18.26 13.84
C VAL A 353 -7.86 17.75 12.79
N TYR A 354 -8.31 16.88 11.90
CA TYR A 354 -7.49 16.33 10.82
C TYR A 354 -7.19 17.35 9.70
N TRP A 355 -7.95 18.45 9.61
CA TRP A 355 -7.75 19.46 8.57
C TRP A 355 -6.47 20.26 8.75
N SER A 356 -5.92 20.29 9.97
CA SER A 356 -4.60 20.87 10.24
C SER A 356 -3.48 20.22 9.41
N GLY A 357 -3.68 18.96 9.02
CA GLY A 357 -2.76 18.22 8.16
C GLY A 357 -2.93 18.45 6.66
N LEU A 358 -3.97 19.15 6.20
CA LEU A 358 -4.23 19.34 4.76
C LEU A 358 -3.06 20.01 4.02
N LYS A 359 -2.28 20.84 4.72
CA LYS A 359 -1.11 21.53 4.17
C LYS A 359 -0.06 20.62 3.53
N VAL A 360 0.00 19.35 3.92
CA VAL A 360 0.95 18.39 3.33
C VAL A 360 0.36 17.54 2.20
N VAL A 361 -0.95 17.58 1.97
CA VAL A 361 -1.61 16.77 0.94
C VAL A 361 -1.07 17.02 -0.47
N PRO A 362 -0.85 18.28 -0.93
CA PRO A 362 -0.26 18.53 -2.25
C PRO A 362 1.08 17.82 -2.44
N VAL A 363 1.92 17.79 -1.39
CA VAL A 363 3.24 17.16 -1.43
C VAL A 363 3.14 15.64 -1.34
N ILE A 364 2.19 15.08 -0.56
CA ILE A 364 1.94 13.63 -0.54
C ILE A 364 1.47 13.15 -1.92
N LEU A 365 0.58 13.88 -2.57
CA LEU A 365 0.15 13.59 -3.95
C LEU A 365 1.33 13.61 -4.92
N PHE A 366 2.20 14.62 -4.82
CA PHE A 366 3.43 14.71 -5.60
C PHE A 366 4.35 13.50 -5.37
N ASN A 367 4.47 13.05 -4.12
CA ASN A 367 5.26 11.84 -3.79
C ASN A 367 4.71 10.58 -4.47
N TYR A 368 3.38 10.44 -4.60
CA TYR A 368 2.81 9.33 -5.37
C TYR A 368 3.06 9.45 -6.88
N VAL A 369 3.11 10.67 -7.42
CA VAL A 369 3.55 10.86 -8.82
C VAL A 369 5.01 10.42 -8.99
N LEU A 370 5.90 10.81 -8.08
CA LEU A 370 7.31 10.37 -8.09
C LEU A 370 7.44 8.85 -7.96
N LEU A 371 6.67 8.23 -7.07
CA LEU A 371 6.61 6.77 -6.93
C LEU A 371 6.19 6.11 -8.25
N GLY A 372 5.19 6.64 -8.93
CA GLY A 372 4.75 6.14 -10.23
C GLY A 372 5.83 6.27 -11.30
N ILE A 373 6.58 7.37 -11.32
CA ILE A 373 7.74 7.57 -12.19
C ILE A 373 8.83 6.54 -11.88
N TYR A 374 9.16 6.35 -10.60
CA TYR A 374 10.13 5.35 -10.18
C TYR A 374 9.74 3.93 -10.64
N MET A 375 8.46 3.56 -10.48
CA MET A 375 7.95 2.26 -10.93
C MET A 375 8.06 2.09 -12.45
N ASN A 376 7.79 3.13 -13.22
CA ASN A 376 8.01 3.13 -14.67
C ASN A 376 9.49 2.96 -15.04
N LEU A 377 10.35 3.75 -14.40
CA LEU A 377 11.79 3.65 -14.61
C LEU A 377 12.33 2.27 -14.21
N SER A 378 11.73 1.60 -13.22
CA SER A 378 12.17 0.28 -12.74
C SER A 378 12.14 -0.84 -13.79
N VAL A 379 11.47 -0.60 -14.91
CA VAL A 379 11.30 -1.59 -15.99
C VAL A 379 12.64 -1.97 -16.62
N TRP A 380 13.60 -1.04 -16.76
CA TRP A 380 14.87 -1.32 -17.43
C TRP A 380 15.66 -2.46 -16.77
N TYR A 381 15.82 -2.48 -15.45
CA TYR A 381 16.59 -3.53 -14.77
C TYR A 381 15.85 -4.88 -14.73
N LYS A 382 14.52 -4.88 -14.88
CA LYS A 382 13.73 -6.09 -15.03
C LYS A 382 13.88 -6.68 -16.44
N LEU A 383 13.90 -5.84 -17.49
CA LEU A 383 14.07 -6.26 -18.86
C LEU A 383 15.50 -6.74 -19.18
N THR A 384 16.48 -6.23 -18.47
CA THR A 384 17.91 -6.58 -18.67
C THR A 384 18.42 -7.62 -17.67
N ASP A 385 17.54 -8.23 -16.88
CA ASP A 385 17.89 -9.19 -15.80
C ASP A 385 18.84 -8.63 -14.74
N GLN A 386 18.95 -7.30 -14.62
CA GLN A 386 19.83 -6.62 -13.67
C GLN A 386 19.09 -6.21 -12.40
N THR A 387 18.30 -7.12 -11.84
CA THR A 387 17.40 -6.86 -10.69
C THR A 387 18.13 -6.42 -9.42
N GLN A 388 19.45 -6.64 -9.33
CA GLN A 388 20.28 -6.11 -8.23
C GLN A 388 20.22 -4.58 -8.11
N TYR A 389 20.01 -3.85 -9.21
CA TYR A 389 19.87 -2.39 -9.14
C TYR A 389 18.58 -1.97 -8.46
N GLY A 390 17.53 -2.76 -8.59
CA GLY A 390 16.31 -2.56 -7.79
C GLY A 390 16.58 -2.63 -6.29
N LEU A 391 17.40 -3.61 -5.86
CA LEU A 391 17.82 -3.73 -4.46
C LEU A 391 18.72 -2.56 -4.04
N TYR A 392 19.69 -2.14 -4.86
CA TYR A 392 20.57 -1.01 -4.53
C TYR A 392 19.76 0.29 -4.39
N ILE A 393 18.87 0.60 -5.34
CA ILE A 393 18.06 1.82 -5.30
C ILE A 393 17.14 1.83 -4.09
N SER A 394 16.39 0.72 -3.86
CA SER A 394 15.49 0.63 -2.71
C SER A 394 16.23 0.62 -1.37
N GLY A 395 17.41 0.01 -1.31
CA GLY A 395 18.26 -0.01 -0.11
C GLY A 395 18.84 1.38 0.23
N ILE A 396 19.32 2.12 -0.77
CA ILE A 396 19.74 3.52 -0.58
C ILE A 396 18.54 4.36 -0.14
N GLY A 397 17.37 4.17 -0.77
CA GLY A 397 16.13 4.82 -0.36
C GLY A 397 15.80 4.53 1.10
N ALA A 398 15.83 3.26 1.53
CA ALA A 398 15.54 2.86 2.91
C ALA A 398 16.52 3.49 3.91
N LEU A 399 17.81 3.52 3.61
CA LEU A 399 18.80 4.17 4.45
C LEU A 399 18.54 5.68 4.59
N LEU A 400 18.28 6.35 3.47
CA LEU A 400 17.93 7.78 3.48
C LEU A 400 16.62 8.03 4.24
N THR A 401 15.62 7.16 4.09
CA THR A 401 14.35 7.25 4.83
C THR A 401 14.60 7.22 6.34
N ILE A 402 15.43 6.28 6.82
CA ILE A 402 15.79 6.19 8.25
C ILE A 402 16.44 7.48 8.71
N VAL A 403 17.49 7.91 8.03
CA VAL A 403 18.29 9.11 8.42
C VAL A 403 17.42 10.35 8.42
N LEU A 404 16.68 10.60 7.33
CA LEU A 404 15.88 11.80 7.18
C LEU A 404 14.69 11.85 8.16
N ASN A 405 14.03 10.71 8.43
CA ASN A 405 12.94 10.69 9.41
C ASN A 405 13.44 10.98 10.82
N VAL A 406 14.58 10.40 11.23
CA VAL A 406 15.18 10.68 12.55
C VAL A 406 15.58 12.16 12.69
N LEU A 407 16.03 12.81 11.61
CA LEU A 407 16.44 14.21 11.64
C LEU A 407 15.27 15.19 11.52
N LEU A 408 14.27 14.89 10.67
CA LEU A 408 13.23 15.86 10.29
C LEU A 408 11.94 15.70 11.10
N ILE A 409 11.53 14.51 11.49
CA ILE A 409 10.29 14.32 12.27
C ILE A 409 10.35 15.04 13.62
N PRO A 410 11.43 14.94 14.43
CA PRO A 410 11.49 15.65 15.72
C PRO A 410 11.37 17.17 15.61
N ARG A 411 11.76 17.74 14.47
CA ARG A 411 11.77 19.21 14.25
C ARG A 411 10.52 19.72 13.55
N TYR A 412 9.97 18.94 12.62
CA TYR A 412 8.93 19.37 11.70
C TYR A 412 7.70 18.46 11.69
N SER A 413 7.66 17.45 12.57
CA SER A 413 6.54 16.51 12.68
C SER A 413 6.21 15.85 11.33
N TYR A 414 4.93 15.72 10.97
CA TYR A 414 4.51 15.10 9.70
C TYR A 414 4.96 15.89 8.45
N VAL A 415 5.24 17.18 8.57
CA VAL A 415 5.86 17.94 7.47
C VAL A 415 7.25 17.39 7.16
N GLY A 416 8.02 17.07 8.22
CA GLY A 416 9.33 16.41 8.10
C GLY A 416 9.24 15.02 7.47
N ALA A 417 8.24 14.22 7.85
CA ALA A 417 8.01 12.89 7.27
C ALA A 417 7.72 12.98 5.76
N VAL A 418 6.83 13.90 5.35
CA VAL A 418 6.49 14.09 3.94
C VAL A 418 7.67 14.62 3.13
N ALA A 419 8.44 15.57 3.68
CA ALA A 419 9.66 16.08 3.05
C ALA A 419 10.72 14.97 2.88
N SER A 420 10.90 14.12 3.90
CA SER A 420 11.79 12.93 3.83
C SER A 420 11.41 12.04 2.66
N THR A 421 10.13 11.70 2.53
CA THR A 421 9.62 10.87 1.44
C THR A 421 9.85 11.51 0.07
N SER A 422 9.66 12.85 -0.05
CA SER A 422 9.94 13.58 -1.30
C SER A 422 11.40 13.47 -1.70
N ILE A 423 12.32 13.71 -0.77
CA ILE A 423 13.77 13.63 -1.03
C ILE A 423 14.14 12.20 -1.44
N VAL A 424 13.66 11.20 -0.72
CA VAL A 424 13.94 9.79 -1.00
C VAL A 424 13.47 9.40 -2.40
N TYR A 425 12.22 9.73 -2.77
CA TYR A 425 11.71 9.37 -4.09
C TYR A 425 12.41 10.14 -5.21
N LEU A 426 12.78 11.40 -5.01
CA LEU A 426 13.60 12.13 -5.98
C LEU A 426 14.96 11.46 -6.19
N VAL A 427 15.62 11.03 -5.13
CA VAL A 427 16.91 10.29 -5.23
C VAL A 427 16.70 8.96 -5.93
N MET A 428 15.66 8.18 -5.58
CA MET A 428 15.38 6.89 -6.23
C MET A 428 15.07 7.05 -7.72
N VAL A 429 14.30 8.08 -8.10
CA VAL A 429 14.02 8.43 -9.50
C VAL A 429 15.32 8.81 -10.22
N GLY A 430 16.16 9.66 -9.61
CA GLY A 430 17.44 10.09 -10.17
C GLY A 430 18.39 8.93 -10.40
N LEU A 431 18.57 8.06 -9.40
CA LEU A 431 19.42 6.87 -9.50
C LEU A 431 18.92 5.90 -10.57
N SER A 432 17.59 5.65 -10.61
CA SER A 432 17.00 4.75 -11.60
C SER A 432 17.11 5.32 -13.02
N ALA A 433 16.96 6.64 -13.20
CA ALA A 433 17.17 7.29 -14.47
C ALA A 433 18.64 7.23 -14.90
N PHE A 434 19.57 7.54 -13.98
CA PHE A 434 21.02 7.55 -14.27
C PHE A 434 21.52 6.17 -14.72
N TRP A 435 21.25 5.13 -13.93
CA TRP A 435 21.65 3.77 -14.31
C TRP A 435 20.87 3.23 -15.50
N GLY A 436 19.58 3.57 -15.61
CA GLY A 436 18.76 3.19 -16.75
C GLY A 436 19.30 3.73 -18.07
N GLN A 437 19.71 4.99 -18.12
CA GLN A 437 20.32 5.57 -19.31
C GLN A 437 21.68 4.93 -19.68
N LYS A 438 22.41 4.42 -18.68
CA LYS A 438 23.69 3.73 -18.89
C LYS A 438 23.54 2.30 -19.44
N TYR A 439 22.56 1.54 -18.95
CA TYR A 439 22.44 0.10 -19.23
C TYR A 439 21.34 -0.25 -20.24
N TYR A 440 20.29 0.56 -20.31
CA TYR A 440 19.19 0.41 -21.26
C TYR A 440 18.64 1.80 -21.64
N PRO A 441 19.30 2.51 -22.56
CA PRO A 441 18.98 3.90 -22.87
C PRO A 441 17.58 4.01 -23.49
N ILE A 442 16.65 4.60 -22.76
CA ILE A 442 15.31 4.96 -23.22
C ILE A 442 15.30 6.47 -23.49
N PRO A 443 14.83 6.94 -24.64
CA PRO A 443 14.89 8.36 -25.04
C PRO A 443 13.81 9.18 -24.28
N TYR A 444 13.89 9.23 -22.96
CA TYR A 444 13.01 10.05 -22.14
C TYR A 444 13.24 11.54 -22.36
N ARG A 445 12.15 12.29 -22.49
CA ARG A 445 12.20 13.75 -22.56
C ARG A 445 12.18 14.35 -21.16
N PHE A 446 13.26 14.20 -20.40
CA PHE A 446 13.35 14.60 -19.01
C PHE A 446 12.95 16.06 -18.77
N LEU A 447 13.33 16.98 -19.66
CA LEU A 447 12.96 18.40 -19.54
C LEU A 447 11.43 18.60 -19.62
N LYS A 448 10.78 17.90 -20.53
CA LYS A 448 9.32 17.94 -20.69
C LYS A 448 8.60 17.32 -19.48
N ILE A 449 9.05 16.15 -19.02
CA ILE A 449 8.53 15.49 -17.83
C ILE A 449 8.71 16.40 -16.62
N GLY A 450 9.91 16.97 -16.44
CA GLY A 450 10.22 17.91 -15.37
C GLY A 450 9.35 19.17 -15.40
N SER A 451 9.07 19.74 -16.58
CA SER A 451 8.20 20.91 -16.73
C SER A 451 6.77 20.61 -16.29
N TYR A 452 6.23 19.42 -16.58
CA TYR A 452 4.90 19.01 -16.10
C TYR A 452 4.88 18.84 -14.60
N LEU A 453 5.91 18.21 -14.02
CA LEU A 453 6.02 18.02 -12.57
C LEU A 453 6.10 19.36 -11.83
N VAL A 454 7.02 20.23 -12.24
CA VAL A 454 7.22 21.54 -11.61
C VAL A 454 5.98 22.43 -11.80
N GLY A 455 5.43 22.47 -13.02
CA GLY A 455 4.23 23.26 -13.30
C GLY A 455 3.01 22.78 -12.51
N GLY A 456 2.78 21.47 -12.45
CA GLY A 456 1.68 20.90 -11.67
C GLY A 456 1.85 21.11 -10.17
N LEU A 457 3.06 20.93 -9.64
CA LEU A 457 3.34 21.18 -8.22
C LEU A 457 3.17 22.66 -7.91
N ALA A 458 3.67 23.56 -8.74
CA ALA A 458 3.51 25.01 -8.56
C ALA A 458 2.03 25.41 -8.53
N VAL A 459 1.22 24.95 -9.48
CA VAL A 459 -0.23 25.20 -9.50
C VAL A 459 -0.89 24.65 -8.23
N SER A 460 -0.53 23.44 -7.80
CA SER A 460 -1.04 22.83 -6.57
C SER A 460 -0.71 23.68 -5.33
N LEU A 461 0.55 24.08 -5.17
CA LEU A 461 0.98 24.87 -4.02
C LEU A 461 0.39 26.28 -4.03
N VAL A 462 0.34 26.93 -5.19
CA VAL A 462 -0.28 28.26 -5.34
C VAL A 462 -1.78 28.18 -5.03
N SER A 463 -2.49 27.21 -5.56
CA SER A 463 -3.91 27.02 -5.25
C SER A 463 -4.16 26.82 -3.76
N PHE A 464 -3.32 26.04 -3.09
CA PHE A 464 -3.50 25.72 -1.67
C PHE A 464 -3.06 26.88 -0.76
N PHE A 465 -1.83 27.40 -0.92
CA PHE A 465 -1.22 28.33 0.03
C PHE A 465 -1.51 29.80 -0.27
N VAL A 466 -1.81 30.17 -1.52
CA VAL A 466 -2.09 31.56 -1.91
C VAL A 466 -3.59 31.84 -2.00
N PHE A 467 -4.35 30.86 -2.46
CA PHE A 467 -5.79 31.00 -2.68
C PHE A 467 -6.64 30.14 -1.74
N ASP A 468 -6.06 29.60 -0.64
CA ASP A 468 -6.74 28.82 0.41
C ASP A 468 -7.66 27.73 -0.16
N SER A 469 -7.21 27.03 -1.21
CA SER A 469 -8.00 26.01 -1.94
C SER A 469 -9.36 26.53 -2.44
N ASN A 470 -9.49 27.82 -2.76
CA ASN A 470 -10.73 28.37 -3.30
C ASN A 470 -11.16 27.59 -4.55
N PHE A 471 -12.36 27.01 -4.51
CA PHE A 471 -12.88 26.11 -5.54
C PHE A 471 -12.85 26.76 -6.94
N TRP A 472 -13.31 28.01 -7.07
CA TRP A 472 -13.41 28.66 -8.37
C TRP A 472 -12.05 29.02 -8.96
N ILE A 473 -11.17 29.60 -8.13
CA ILE A 473 -9.81 29.98 -8.56
C ILE A 473 -9.00 28.72 -8.87
N GLY A 474 -9.08 27.71 -8.00
CA GLY A 474 -8.36 26.44 -8.18
C GLY A 474 -8.75 25.75 -9.49
N ASN A 475 -10.06 25.62 -9.78
CA ASN A 475 -10.52 24.99 -11.00
C ASN A 475 -10.24 25.84 -12.24
N PHE A 476 -10.19 27.17 -12.13
CA PHE A 476 -9.70 28.05 -13.20
C PHE A 476 -8.22 27.79 -13.51
N LEU A 477 -7.36 27.65 -12.48
CA LEU A 477 -5.95 27.31 -12.64
C LEU A 477 -5.76 25.93 -13.27
N LEU A 478 -6.58 24.93 -12.87
CA LEU A 478 -6.60 23.62 -13.48
C LEU A 478 -6.98 23.70 -14.98
N LEU A 479 -8.01 24.44 -15.31
CA LEU A 479 -8.43 24.65 -16.70
C LEU A 479 -7.33 25.33 -17.51
N ALA A 480 -6.69 26.37 -16.97
CA ALA A 480 -5.56 27.02 -17.61
C ALA A 480 -4.39 26.05 -17.86
N LEU A 481 -4.06 25.22 -16.88
CA LEU A 481 -3.05 24.16 -17.03
C LEU A 481 -3.44 23.15 -18.11
N CYS A 482 -4.69 22.71 -18.17
CA CYS A 482 -5.20 21.83 -19.21
C CYS A 482 -5.05 22.46 -20.59
N ILE A 483 -5.40 23.73 -20.75
CA ILE A 483 -5.26 24.45 -22.02
C ILE A 483 -3.78 24.53 -22.44
N ILE A 484 -2.88 24.89 -21.53
CA ILE A 484 -1.44 24.93 -21.81
C ILE A 484 -0.93 23.56 -22.29
N ILE A 485 -1.33 22.48 -21.61
CA ILE A 485 -0.97 21.12 -21.97
C ILE A 485 -1.53 20.75 -23.35
N LEU A 486 -2.80 21.08 -23.65
CA LEU A 486 -3.41 20.83 -24.94
C LEU A 486 -2.66 21.57 -26.08
N PHE A 487 -2.23 22.80 -25.85
CA PHE A 487 -1.39 23.54 -26.81
C PHE A 487 -0.02 22.90 -26.96
N ALA A 488 0.62 22.48 -25.91
CA ALA A 488 1.93 21.79 -25.95
C ALA A 488 1.84 20.46 -26.70
N GLU A 489 0.76 19.70 -26.51
CA GLU A 489 0.54 18.37 -27.11
C GLU A 489 -0.26 18.41 -28.43
N ARG A 490 -0.56 19.60 -28.99
CA ARG A 490 -1.42 19.78 -30.18
C ARG A 490 -1.00 18.92 -31.40
N LYS A 491 0.31 18.74 -31.61
CA LYS A 491 0.81 17.91 -32.72
C LYS A 491 0.43 16.44 -32.56
N PHE A 492 0.52 15.93 -31.34
CA PHE A 492 0.16 14.54 -31.03
C PHE A 492 -1.36 14.32 -31.17
N ILE A 493 -2.17 15.21 -30.58
CA ILE A 493 -3.63 15.14 -30.62
C ILE A 493 -4.12 15.12 -32.07
N ARG A 494 -3.58 15.98 -32.92
CA ARG A 494 -3.90 15.98 -34.35
C ARG A 494 -3.56 14.64 -35.05
N THR A 495 -2.39 14.07 -34.75
CA THR A 495 -1.98 12.77 -35.32
C THR A 495 -2.89 11.63 -34.88
N PHE A 496 -3.39 11.66 -33.62
CA PHE A 496 -4.29 10.66 -33.09
C PHE A 496 -5.71 10.76 -33.70
N LEU A 497 -6.22 11.98 -33.86
CA LEU A 497 -7.54 12.22 -34.43
C LEU A 497 -7.59 11.87 -35.93
N VAL A 498 -6.52 12.17 -36.67
CA VAL A 498 -6.43 11.86 -38.12
C VAL A 498 -6.31 10.35 -38.37
N LYS A 499 -5.66 9.58 -37.49
CA LYS A 499 -5.59 8.10 -37.58
C LYS A 499 -6.90 7.38 -37.28
N LYS A 500 -7.83 7.99 -36.52
CA LYS A 500 -9.16 7.43 -36.27
C LYS A 500 -10.18 7.68 -37.39
N GLY A 501 -9.87 8.55 -38.33
CA GLY A 501 -10.72 8.86 -39.50
C GLY A 501 -10.36 8.10 -40.77
N LYS A 502 -9.42 7.16 -40.69
CA LYS A 502 -9.12 6.15 -41.73
C LYS A 502 -9.31 4.76 -41.13
#